data_7bc4e7873bcb4bab0b1f0f7b31e4cf53
#
_entry.id   7bc4e7873bcb4bab0b1f0f7b31e4cf53
#
_cell.length_a   1.000
_cell.length_b   1.000
_cell.length_c   1.000
_cell.angle_alpha   90.00
_cell.angle_beta   90.00
_cell.angle_gamma   90.00
#
_symmetry.space_group_name_H-M   'P 1'
#
loop_
_entity.id
_entity.type
_entity.pdbx_description
1 polymer ?
#
loop_
_entity_poly.entity_id
_entity_poly.type
_entity_poly.pdbx_seq_one_letter_code
_entity_poly.pdbx_strand_id
1 'polypeptide(L)'
;ENKVNEYMNNILKTYDKVDYIVASDTDSIYLTLDKLVEATCKDKPVEHILRFINKVVDSRIQPFLDKCFAELADYTNAIGNKMVMKREVIADKGIWTAKKRYMLNVLDEEGIVYENPKLKIMGIEAVKSSTPEVCRGKIKEAINLIMTKDQDTLQKFVADFRTEFEQMSAEQISFPRSCNNLAKYRHANDVFIKGTPIHVKGALIYNHQIQQYKLGNKYPLIQEGDKIKFVKLVEPNPFKFDVISYITKLPKEFKLDDYIDHDTMFQKTFLDPLSFILNSIGWSYEKKASLEAFFE
;
A
#
# COMPACT_ATOMS: atom_id res chain seq x y z
N GLU A 1 6.66 -8.89 -23.81
CA GLU A 1 5.67 -9.81 -23.21
C GLU A 1 5.36 -10.98 -24.13
N ASN A 2 4.76 -10.76 -25.30
CA ASN A 2 4.29 -11.82 -26.21
C ASN A 2 5.37 -12.85 -26.54
N LYS A 3 6.60 -12.40 -26.93
CA LYS A 3 7.71 -13.29 -27.22
C LYS A 3 8.11 -14.14 -26.02
N VAL A 4 8.07 -13.59 -24.80
CA VAL A 4 8.40 -14.35 -23.58
C VAL A 4 7.33 -15.39 -23.29
N ASN A 5 6.05 -15.04 -23.40
CA ASN A 5 4.95 -15.99 -23.23
C ASN A 5 5.02 -17.14 -24.26
N GLU A 6 5.26 -16.84 -25.54
CA GLU A 6 5.43 -17.86 -26.57
C GLU A 6 6.62 -18.78 -26.27
N TYR A 7 7.75 -18.20 -25.85
CA TYR A 7 8.95 -18.94 -25.48
C TYR A 7 8.70 -19.88 -24.29
N MET A 8 8.03 -19.37 -23.24
CA MET A 8 7.70 -20.17 -22.06
C MET A 8 6.73 -21.32 -22.41
N ASN A 9 5.70 -21.07 -23.22
CA ASN A 9 4.78 -22.10 -23.69
C ASN A 9 5.49 -23.17 -24.50
N ASN A 10 6.46 -22.80 -25.34
CA ASN A 10 7.24 -23.74 -26.13
C ASN A 10 8.16 -24.60 -25.26
N ILE A 11 8.88 -24.04 -24.30
CA ILE A 11 9.76 -24.78 -23.39
C ILE A 11 8.98 -25.75 -22.52
N LEU A 12 7.86 -25.27 -21.95
CA LEU A 12 7.06 -26.04 -20.99
C LEU A 12 6.07 -26.98 -21.68
N LYS A 13 6.01 -26.97 -23.05
CA LYS A 13 5.09 -27.77 -23.87
C LYS A 13 3.65 -27.68 -23.41
N THR A 14 3.22 -26.45 -23.04
CA THR A 14 1.83 -26.19 -22.66
C THR A 14 0.99 -26.06 -23.94
N TYR A 15 0.10 -27.01 -24.17
CA TYR A 15 -0.78 -27.03 -25.35
C TYR A 15 -1.84 -25.93 -25.28
N ASP A 16 -2.28 -25.59 -24.08
CA ASP A 16 -3.12 -24.41 -23.84
C ASP A 16 -2.19 -23.20 -23.67
N LYS A 17 -2.49 -22.11 -24.37
CA LYS A 17 -1.73 -20.87 -24.26
C LYS A 17 -1.85 -20.34 -22.83
N VAL A 18 -0.86 -20.61 -21.99
CA VAL A 18 -0.76 -20.13 -20.61
C VAL A 18 -0.12 -18.75 -20.62
N ASP A 19 -0.70 -17.81 -19.92
CA ASP A 19 -0.06 -16.53 -19.66
C ASP A 19 0.88 -16.67 -18.45
N TYR A 20 2.18 -16.67 -18.73
CA TYR A 20 3.23 -16.72 -17.70
C TYR A 20 3.63 -15.33 -17.19
N ILE A 21 3.13 -14.25 -17.81
CA ILE A 21 3.43 -12.88 -17.39
C ILE A 21 2.32 -12.38 -16.50
N VAL A 22 2.58 -12.34 -15.20
CA VAL A 22 1.64 -11.84 -14.18
C VAL A 22 1.46 -10.33 -14.28
N ALA A 23 2.54 -9.61 -14.57
CA ALA A 23 2.54 -8.15 -14.71
C ALA A 23 3.76 -7.67 -15.51
N SER A 24 3.65 -6.48 -16.07
CA SER A 24 4.77 -5.74 -16.63
C SER A 24 4.66 -4.25 -16.32
N ASP A 25 5.79 -3.58 -16.19
CA ASP A 25 5.84 -2.14 -16.03
C ASP A 25 7.11 -1.57 -16.67
N THR A 26 6.93 -0.77 -17.71
CA THR A 26 7.95 -0.01 -18.45
C THR A 26 9.19 -0.84 -18.86
N ASP A 27 10.02 -1.25 -17.92
CA ASP A 27 11.33 -1.90 -18.09
C ASP A 27 11.44 -3.23 -17.30
N SER A 28 10.32 -3.73 -16.75
CA SER A 28 10.29 -4.97 -15.98
C SER A 28 9.14 -5.89 -16.38
N ILE A 29 9.36 -7.19 -16.23
CA ILE A 29 8.34 -8.25 -16.38
C ILE A 29 8.35 -9.14 -15.14
N TYR A 30 7.19 -9.62 -14.74
CA TYR A 30 6.99 -10.56 -13.64
C TYR A 30 6.49 -11.88 -14.21
N LEU A 31 7.30 -12.92 -14.09
CA LEU A 31 7.01 -14.26 -14.60
C LEU A 31 6.56 -15.16 -13.45
N THR A 32 5.48 -15.93 -13.65
CA THR A 32 5.19 -17.08 -12.80
C THR A 32 5.90 -18.31 -13.33
N LEU A 33 6.58 -19.02 -12.43
CA LEU A 33 7.24 -20.30 -12.71
C LEU A 33 6.64 -21.45 -11.88
N ASP A 34 5.44 -21.24 -11.31
CA ASP A 34 4.78 -22.18 -10.39
C ASP A 34 4.68 -23.57 -10.99
N LYS A 35 4.13 -23.71 -12.20
CA LYS A 35 4.01 -25.01 -12.89
C LYS A 35 5.35 -25.70 -13.12
N LEU A 36 6.39 -24.93 -13.40
CA LEU A 36 7.75 -25.47 -13.59
C LEU A 36 8.33 -25.97 -12.26
N VAL A 37 8.15 -25.21 -11.21
CA VAL A 37 8.62 -25.58 -9.85
C VAL A 37 7.85 -26.79 -9.33
N GLU A 38 6.53 -26.83 -9.48
CA GLU A 38 5.69 -27.96 -9.10
C GLU A 38 6.10 -29.25 -9.84
N ALA A 39 6.39 -29.16 -11.13
CA ALA A 39 6.76 -30.31 -11.93
C ALA A 39 8.18 -30.86 -11.64
N THR A 40 9.11 -29.98 -11.19
CA THR A 40 10.55 -30.35 -11.11
C THR A 40 11.10 -30.33 -9.69
N CYS A 41 10.54 -29.49 -8.82
CA CYS A 41 11.08 -29.20 -7.48
C CYS A 41 10.05 -29.37 -6.37
N LYS A 42 8.95 -30.10 -6.62
CA LYS A 42 7.94 -30.39 -5.61
C LYS A 42 8.60 -30.97 -4.36
N ASP A 43 8.25 -30.43 -3.19
CA ASP A 43 8.74 -30.86 -1.88
C ASP A 43 10.26 -30.71 -1.67
N LYS A 44 10.96 -29.94 -2.50
CA LYS A 44 12.38 -29.63 -2.31
C LYS A 44 12.58 -28.42 -1.38
N PRO A 45 13.69 -28.35 -0.63
CA PRO A 45 14.06 -27.17 0.14
C PRO A 45 14.13 -25.91 -0.72
N VAL A 46 13.80 -24.75 -0.14
CA VAL A 46 13.80 -23.44 -0.82
C VAL A 46 15.14 -23.14 -1.50
N GLU A 47 16.25 -23.46 -0.87
CA GLU A 47 17.59 -23.28 -1.47
C GLU A 47 17.78 -24.09 -2.76
N HIS A 48 17.19 -25.29 -2.84
CA HIS A 48 17.25 -26.10 -4.06
C HIS A 48 16.39 -25.45 -5.16
N ILE A 49 15.20 -24.95 -4.80
CA ILE A 49 14.31 -24.25 -5.74
C ILE A 49 14.99 -23.00 -6.29
N LEU A 50 15.61 -22.20 -5.42
CA LEU A 50 16.33 -20.98 -5.84
C LEU A 50 17.48 -21.29 -6.79
N ARG A 51 18.29 -22.31 -6.48
CA ARG A 51 19.37 -22.75 -7.37
C ARG A 51 18.84 -23.22 -8.73
N PHE A 52 17.75 -23.96 -8.73
CA PHE A 52 17.10 -24.43 -9.96
C PHE A 52 16.56 -23.26 -10.79
N ILE A 53 15.83 -22.32 -10.19
CA ILE A 53 15.29 -21.13 -10.87
C ILE A 53 16.43 -20.28 -11.44
N ASN A 54 17.48 -20.00 -10.67
CA ASN A 54 18.65 -19.25 -11.15
C ASN A 54 19.27 -19.94 -12.36
N LYS A 55 19.46 -21.26 -12.32
CA LYS A 55 19.98 -22.03 -13.45
C LYS A 55 19.08 -21.93 -14.69
N VAL A 56 17.77 -21.98 -14.54
CA VAL A 56 16.81 -21.82 -15.65
C VAL A 56 16.88 -20.40 -16.22
N VAL A 57 16.93 -19.39 -15.37
CA VAL A 57 17.09 -18.01 -15.80
C VAL A 57 18.36 -17.84 -16.59
N ASP A 58 19.52 -18.22 -16.05
CA ASP A 58 20.83 -17.99 -16.67
C ASP A 58 21.00 -18.79 -17.97
N SER A 59 20.51 -20.05 -18.02
CA SER A 59 20.73 -20.92 -19.15
C SER A 59 19.67 -20.84 -20.24
N ARG A 60 18.50 -20.30 -19.97
CA ARG A 60 17.35 -20.30 -20.89
C ARG A 60 16.71 -18.94 -21.08
N ILE A 61 16.31 -18.28 -20.01
CA ILE A 61 15.52 -17.03 -20.08
C ILE A 61 16.42 -15.87 -20.48
N GLN A 62 17.57 -15.70 -19.83
CA GLN A 62 18.48 -14.58 -20.11
C GLN A 62 19.00 -14.61 -21.56
N PRO A 63 19.52 -15.74 -22.11
CA PRO A 63 19.96 -15.79 -23.51
C PRO A 63 18.82 -15.48 -24.50
N PHE A 64 17.58 -15.88 -24.17
CA PHE A 64 16.44 -15.58 -25.00
C PHE A 64 16.10 -14.06 -24.97
N LEU A 65 16.14 -13.42 -23.81
CA LEU A 65 15.93 -11.99 -23.68
C LEU A 65 17.01 -11.20 -24.43
N ASP A 66 18.28 -11.59 -24.29
CA ASP A 66 19.41 -10.94 -24.98
C ASP A 66 19.24 -11.03 -26.50
N LYS A 67 18.80 -12.17 -27.01
CA LYS A 67 18.44 -12.34 -28.41
C LYS A 67 17.30 -11.44 -28.85
N CYS A 68 16.23 -11.34 -28.05
CA CYS A 68 15.09 -10.45 -28.35
C CYS A 68 15.52 -8.98 -28.42
N PHE A 69 16.40 -8.54 -27.54
CA PHE A 69 16.91 -7.17 -27.56
C PHE A 69 17.87 -6.91 -28.73
N ALA A 70 18.67 -7.89 -29.13
CA ALA A 70 19.49 -7.79 -30.33
C ALA A 70 18.60 -7.64 -31.59
N GLU A 71 17.59 -8.51 -31.75
CA GLU A 71 16.61 -8.40 -32.84
C GLU A 71 15.87 -7.06 -32.85
N LEU A 72 15.54 -6.50 -31.69
CA LEU A 72 14.93 -5.19 -31.57
C LEU A 72 15.89 -4.08 -32.02
N ALA A 73 17.16 -4.14 -31.63
CA ALA A 73 18.18 -3.19 -32.03
C ALA A 73 18.36 -3.20 -33.56
N ASP A 74 18.41 -4.37 -34.18
CA ASP A 74 18.49 -4.51 -35.65
C ASP A 74 17.24 -3.94 -36.33
N TYR A 75 16.05 -4.27 -35.83
CA TYR A 75 14.78 -3.78 -36.36
C TYR A 75 14.66 -2.24 -36.28
N THR A 76 15.18 -1.63 -35.25
CA THR A 76 15.16 -0.17 -35.04
C THR A 76 16.36 0.56 -35.66
N ASN A 77 17.27 -0.16 -36.34
CA ASN A 77 18.55 0.38 -36.85
C ASN A 77 19.36 1.11 -35.76
N ALA A 78 19.38 0.57 -34.55
CA ALA A 78 20.14 1.15 -33.45
C ALA A 78 21.65 0.94 -33.68
N ILE A 79 22.49 1.91 -33.28
CA ILE A 79 23.96 1.85 -33.43
C ILE A 79 24.57 0.71 -32.60
N GLY A 80 23.78 0.11 -31.71
CA GLY A 80 24.15 -1.06 -30.90
C GLY A 80 23.10 -1.34 -29.84
N ASN A 81 23.04 -2.59 -29.40
CA ASN A 81 22.14 -2.98 -28.31
C ASN A 81 22.66 -2.46 -26.97
N LYS A 82 21.91 -1.56 -26.35
CA LYS A 82 22.17 -1.04 -24.98
C LYS A 82 21.11 -1.49 -23.97
N MET A 83 20.10 -2.23 -24.43
CA MET A 83 19.03 -2.73 -23.57
C MET A 83 19.47 -4.03 -22.90
N VAL A 84 19.49 -4.02 -21.59
CA VAL A 84 19.83 -5.20 -20.77
C VAL A 84 18.74 -5.35 -19.72
N MET A 85 18.10 -6.52 -19.72
CA MET A 85 17.18 -6.93 -18.66
C MET A 85 17.80 -8.09 -17.91
N LYS A 86 17.93 -7.97 -16.60
CA LYS A 86 18.49 -8.99 -15.72
C LYS A 86 17.45 -9.46 -14.71
N ARG A 87 17.62 -10.65 -14.16
CA ARG A 87 16.84 -11.13 -13.04
C ARG A 87 17.15 -10.25 -11.80
N GLU A 88 16.15 -9.60 -11.28
CA GLU A 88 16.24 -8.74 -10.10
C GLU A 88 15.80 -9.49 -8.84
N VAL A 89 14.61 -10.11 -8.88
CA VAL A 89 13.97 -10.70 -7.71
C VAL A 89 13.46 -12.10 -7.98
N ILE A 90 13.57 -13.01 -6.99
CA ILE A 90 12.78 -14.24 -6.89
C ILE A 90 11.95 -14.15 -5.61
N ALA A 91 10.65 -14.33 -5.76
CA ALA A 91 9.67 -14.33 -4.67
C ALA A 91 8.84 -15.62 -4.70
N ASP A 92 8.45 -16.12 -3.54
CA ASP A 92 7.55 -17.28 -3.44
C ASP A 92 6.07 -16.89 -3.51
N LYS A 93 5.75 -15.64 -3.17
CA LYS A 93 4.40 -15.08 -3.25
C LYS A 93 4.43 -13.65 -3.75
N GLY A 94 3.41 -13.30 -4.54
CA GLY A 94 3.18 -11.94 -5.01
C GLY A 94 1.70 -11.62 -5.14
N ILE A 95 1.31 -10.40 -4.78
CA ILE A 95 -0.06 -9.90 -4.92
C ILE A 95 -0.01 -8.55 -5.63
N TRP A 96 -0.73 -8.45 -6.75
CA TRP A 96 -0.91 -7.21 -7.50
C TRP A 96 -2.32 -6.70 -7.31
N THR A 97 -2.47 -5.52 -6.71
CA THR A 97 -3.78 -4.90 -6.46
C THR A 97 -4.18 -3.94 -7.59
N ALA A 98 -3.20 -3.38 -8.29
CA ALA A 98 -3.37 -2.51 -9.45
C ALA A 98 -2.02 -2.28 -10.14
N LYS A 99 -2.03 -1.58 -11.28
CA LYS A 99 -0.80 -1.12 -11.95
C LYS A 99 0.07 -0.33 -10.95
N LYS A 100 1.35 -0.69 -10.84
CA LYS A 100 2.34 -0.10 -9.92
C LYS A 100 2.01 -0.26 -8.41
N ARG A 101 1.09 -1.17 -8.07
CA ARG A 101 0.69 -1.44 -6.68
C ARG A 101 0.75 -2.94 -6.43
N TYR A 102 1.85 -3.37 -5.81
CA TYR A 102 2.09 -4.79 -5.53
C TYR A 102 2.90 -5.00 -4.26
N MET A 103 2.90 -6.24 -3.81
CA MET A 103 3.73 -6.73 -2.71
C MET A 103 4.29 -8.10 -3.06
N LEU A 104 5.54 -8.34 -2.69
CA LEU A 104 6.26 -9.58 -2.92
C LEU A 104 6.90 -10.08 -1.63
N ASN A 105 6.87 -11.39 -1.42
CA ASN A 105 7.65 -12.07 -0.38
C ASN A 105 8.96 -12.54 -1.02
N VAL A 106 10.00 -11.72 -0.92
CA VAL A 106 11.26 -11.87 -1.66
C VAL A 106 12.19 -12.84 -0.97
N LEU A 107 12.62 -13.87 -1.70
CA LEU A 107 13.60 -14.87 -1.25
C LEU A 107 15.04 -14.54 -1.71
N ASP A 108 15.17 -13.96 -2.91
CA ASP A 108 16.46 -13.60 -3.51
C ASP A 108 16.31 -12.26 -4.24
N GLU A 109 17.19 -11.30 -3.96
CA GLU A 109 17.28 -10.02 -4.65
C GLU A 109 18.70 -9.85 -5.19
N GLU A 110 18.85 -9.82 -6.51
CA GLU A 110 20.15 -9.68 -7.23
C GLU A 110 21.23 -10.70 -6.82
N GLY A 111 20.83 -11.94 -6.46
CA GLY A 111 21.74 -13.00 -6.01
C GLY A 111 22.00 -13.03 -4.50
N ILE A 112 21.42 -12.10 -3.74
CA ILE A 112 21.44 -12.12 -2.28
C ILE A 112 20.22 -12.92 -1.80
N VAL A 113 20.47 -14.11 -1.28
CA VAL A 113 19.44 -14.97 -0.68
C VAL A 113 19.15 -14.53 0.74
N TYR A 114 17.90 -14.30 1.07
CA TYR A 114 17.46 -13.93 2.41
C TYR A 114 17.13 -15.18 3.22
N GLU A 115 17.70 -15.30 4.42
CA GLU A 115 17.36 -16.34 5.40
C GLU A 115 15.88 -16.24 5.81
N ASN A 116 15.42 -15.02 6.07
CA ASN A 116 14.03 -14.69 6.28
C ASN A 116 13.53 -13.85 5.10
N PRO A 117 12.47 -14.27 4.41
CA PRO A 117 11.95 -13.55 3.25
C PRO A 117 11.70 -12.08 3.54
N LYS A 118 12.08 -11.21 2.59
CA LYS A 118 11.94 -9.76 2.71
C LYS A 118 10.65 -9.30 2.03
N LEU A 119 9.82 -8.57 2.75
CA LEU A 119 8.61 -7.99 2.20
C LEU A 119 8.93 -6.74 1.35
N LYS A 120 8.76 -6.82 0.03
CA LYS A 120 8.89 -5.70 -0.92
C LYS A 120 7.50 -5.16 -1.24
N ILE A 121 7.25 -3.89 -0.93
CA ILE A 121 5.93 -3.24 -1.12
C ILE A 121 6.10 -2.02 -2.02
N MET A 122 5.28 -1.93 -3.07
CA MET A 122 5.27 -0.82 -4.01
C MET A 122 3.88 -0.19 -4.15
N GLY A 123 3.83 1.14 -4.07
CA GLY A 123 2.63 1.94 -4.35
C GLY A 123 1.45 1.80 -3.37
N ILE A 124 1.61 1.04 -2.29
CA ILE A 124 0.56 0.78 -1.28
C ILE A 124 0.66 1.81 -0.15
N GLU A 125 -0.44 2.04 0.55
CA GLU A 125 -0.55 3.01 1.65
C GLU A 125 0.43 2.74 2.80
N ALA A 126 0.85 1.48 2.99
CA ALA A 126 1.87 1.08 3.97
C ALA A 126 3.23 1.79 3.82
N VAL A 127 3.52 2.36 2.64
CA VAL A 127 4.77 3.09 2.37
C VAL A 127 4.55 4.59 2.11
N LYS A 128 3.29 5.06 2.06
CA LYS A 128 2.98 6.48 1.80
C LYS A 128 3.10 7.33 3.05
N SER A 129 3.86 8.40 2.98
CA SER A 129 4.01 9.37 4.08
C SER A 129 2.71 10.09 4.46
N SER A 130 1.70 10.04 3.60
CA SER A 130 0.37 10.60 3.85
C SER A 130 -0.53 9.73 4.73
N THR A 131 -0.11 8.51 5.09
CA THR A 131 -0.79 7.61 6.03
C THR A 131 -0.16 7.78 7.42
N PRO A 132 -0.94 7.78 8.51
CA PRO A 132 -0.40 7.81 9.87
C PRO A 132 0.63 6.70 10.10
N GLU A 133 1.68 7.00 10.86
CA GLU A 133 2.81 6.08 11.04
C GLU A 133 2.39 4.74 11.65
N VAL A 134 1.56 4.80 12.68
CA VAL A 134 1.00 3.60 13.34
C VAL A 134 0.26 2.71 12.33
N CYS A 135 -0.58 3.32 11.48
CA CYS A 135 -1.33 2.57 10.46
C CYS A 135 -0.41 1.99 9.38
N ARG A 136 0.67 2.70 8.99
CA ARG A 136 1.68 2.15 8.07
C ARG A 136 2.35 0.89 8.63
N GLY A 137 2.71 0.92 9.91
CA GLY A 137 3.24 -0.25 10.63
C GLY A 137 2.26 -1.41 10.59
N LYS A 138 1.04 -1.18 11.05
CA LYS A 138 -0.01 -2.21 11.10
C LYS A 138 -0.43 -2.75 9.73
N ILE A 139 -0.44 -1.93 8.67
CA ILE A 139 -0.68 -2.42 7.29
C ILE A 139 0.46 -3.35 6.85
N LYS A 140 1.73 -3.04 7.18
CA LYS A 140 2.86 -3.94 6.88
C LYS A 140 2.76 -5.26 7.64
N GLU A 141 2.38 -5.22 8.91
CA GLU A 141 2.11 -6.43 9.71
C GLU A 141 0.98 -7.26 9.10
N ALA A 142 -0.14 -6.62 8.72
CA ALA A 142 -1.25 -7.28 8.04
C ALA A 142 -0.81 -7.93 6.71
N ILE A 143 -0.02 -7.25 5.89
CA ILE A 143 0.53 -7.81 4.65
C ILE A 143 1.42 -9.03 4.95
N ASN A 144 2.25 -8.95 5.99
CA ASN A 144 3.06 -10.11 6.40
C ASN A 144 2.20 -11.30 6.82
N LEU A 145 1.11 -11.07 7.56
CA LEU A 145 0.14 -12.12 7.91
C LEU A 145 -0.52 -12.71 6.66
N ILE A 146 -0.93 -11.88 5.69
CA ILE A 146 -1.49 -12.34 4.41
C ILE A 146 -0.51 -13.24 3.66
N MET A 147 0.78 -12.93 3.70
CA MET A 147 1.82 -13.72 3.03
C MET A 147 2.14 -15.04 3.74
N THR A 148 1.97 -15.10 5.09
CA THR A 148 2.51 -16.20 5.90
C THR A 148 1.47 -17.00 6.68
N LYS A 149 0.28 -16.48 6.87
CA LYS A 149 -0.78 -17.03 7.73
C LYS A 149 -2.10 -17.16 6.97
N ASP A 150 -3.14 -17.51 7.70
CA ASP A 150 -4.52 -17.67 7.23
C ASP A 150 -5.39 -16.42 7.50
N GLN A 151 -6.60 -16.45 6.93
CA GLN A 151 -7.56 -15.36 7.07
C GLN A 151 -8.03 -15.16 8.53
N ASP A 152 -8.19 -16.22 9.30
CA ASP A 152 -8.69 -16.12 10.69
C ASP A 152 -7.67 -15.39 11.58
N THR A 153 -6.39 -15.65 11.38
CA THR A 153 -5.30 -14.94 12.06
C THR A 153 -5.31 -13.45 11.72
N LEU A 154 -5.53 -13.12 10.44
CA LEU A 154 -5.66 -11.73 10.01
C LEU A 154 -6.87 -11.04 10.63
N GLN A 155 -8.04 -11.70 10.64
CA GLN A 155 -9.27 -11.13 11.22
C GLN A 155 -9.11 -10.84 12.72
N LYS A 156 -8.47 -11.75 13.45
CA LYS A 156 -8.14 -11.51 14.86
C LYS A 156 -7.22 -10.28 15.01
N PHE A 157 -6.15 -10.20 14.21
CA PHE A 157 -5.23 -9.06 14.22
C PHE A 157 -5.96 -7.73 13.95
N VAL A 158 -6.90 -7.70 13.01
CA VAL A 158 -7.70 -6.49 12.71
C VAL A 158 -8.58 -6.10 13.88
N ALA A 159 -9.23 -7.08 14.54
CA ALA A 159 -10.08 -6.83 15.72
C ALA A 159 -9.26 -6.31 16.90
N ASP A 160 -8.10 -6.92 17.18
CA ASP A 160 -7.19 -6.50 18.25
C ASP A 160 -6.69 -5.06 17.99
N PHE A 161 -6.33 -4.75 16.75
CA PHE A 161 -5.87 -3.39 16.39
C PHE A 161 -7.01 -2.36 16.44
N ARG A 162 -8.26 -2.71 16.15
CA ARG A 162 -9.42 -1.79 16.33
C ARG A 162 -9.51 -1.35 17.78
N THR A 163 -9.44 -2.29 18.73
CA THR A 163 -9.49 -2.00 20.16
C THR A 163 -8.32 -1.13 20.62
N GLU A 164 -7.11 -1.38 20.11
CA GLU A 164 -5.93 -0.55 20.35
C GLU A 164 -6.12 0.88 19.80
N PHE A 165 -6.64 0.98 18.57
CA PHE A 165 -6.83 2.26 17.86
C PHE A 165 -7.82 3.19 18.54
N GLU A 166 -8.88 2.68 19.14
CA GLU A 166 -9.88 3.44 19.89
C GLU A 166 -9.29 4.19 21.10
N GLN A 167 -8.14 3.71 21.62
CA GLN A 167 -7.44 4.33 22.75
C GLN A 167 -6.34 5.31 22.31
N MET A 168 -6.11 5.47 21.00
CA MET A 168 -5.04 6.32 20.50
C MET A 168 -5.42 7.79 20.48
N SER A 169 -4.43 8.66 20.73
CA SER A 169 -4.60 10.11 20.64
C SER A 169 -4.78 10.58 19.19
N ALA A 170 -5.36 11.77 19.03
CA ALA A 170 -5.47 12.43 17.73
C ALA A 170 -4.13 12.50 16.98
N GLU A 171 -3.03 12.77 17.69
CA GLU A 171 -1.69 12.91 17.11
C GLU A 171 -1.17 11.63 16.47
N GLN A 172 -1.56 10.47 17.01
CA GLN A 172 -1.14 9.15 16.50
C GLN A 172 -1.90 8.74 15.24
N ILE A 173 -3.22 9.08 15.18
CA ILE A 173 -4.11 8.60 14.11
C ILE A 173 -4.40 9.61 13.00
N SER A 174 -4.00 10.88 13.16
CA SER A 174 -4.27 11.93 12.19
C SER A 174 -3.51 11.78 10.89
N PHE A 175 -4.14 12.12 9.77
CA PHE A 175 -3.53 12.17 8.46
C PHE A 175 -2.56 13.33 8.31
N PRO A 176 -1.27 13.10 7.99
CA PRO A 176 -0.35 14.17 7.63
C PRO A 176 -0.62 14.67 6.20
N ARG A 177 -0.65 15.99 6.02
CA ARG A 177 -0.84 16.67 4.72
C ARG A 177 -0.04 17.97 4.66
N SER A 178 0.20 18.47 3.45
CA SER A 178 0.64 19.85 3.24
C SER A 178 -0.58 20.74 3.00
N CYS A 179 -0.63 21.88 3.66
CA CYS A 179 -1.74 22.83 3.55
C CYS A 179 -1.45 23.85 2.44
N ASN A 180 -2.11 23.70 1.30
CA ASN A 180 -1.92 24.58 0.14
C ASN A 180 -3.24 25.24 -0.25
N ASN A 181 -3.13 26.43 -0.89
CA ASN A 181 -4.26 27.23 -1.34
C ASN A 181 -5.20 27.72 -0.23
N LEU A 182 -4.66 28.01 0.96
CA LEU A 182 -5.43 28.44 2.11
C LEU A 182 -6.22 29.72 1.82
N ALA A 183 -5.58 30.70 1.17
CA ALA A 183 -6.21 31.98 0.80
C ALA A 183 -7.36 31.80 -0.20
N LYS A 184 -7.24 30.84 -1.14
CA LYS A 184 -8.28 30.54 -2.15
C LYS A 184 -9.59 30.07 -1.50
N TYR A 185 -9.51 29.35 -0.40
CA TYR A 185 -10.66 28.70 0.24
C TYR A 185 -11.23 29.48 1.44
N ARG A 186 -10.57 30.60 1.85
CA ARG A 186 -11.08 31.47 2.89
C ARG A 186 -12.31 32.26 2.39
N HIS A 187 -13.31 32.40 3.25
CA HIS A 187 -14.49 33.21 2.98
C HIS A 187 -14.58 34.40 3.95
N ALA A 188 -15.12 35.53 3.48
CA ALA A 188 -15.18 36.73 4.29
C ALA A 188 -16.20 36.64 5.44
N ASN A 189 -17.35 35.98 5.21
CA ASN A 189 -18.47 35.87 6.15
C ASN A 189 -18.57 34.46 6.77
N ASP A 190 -17.92 33.46 6.17
CA ASP A 190 -17.87 32.08 6.63
C ASP A 190 -16.42 31.65 6.85
N VAL A 191 -16.20 30.55 7.55
CA VAL A 191 -14.85 30.04 7.80
C VAL A 191 -14.19 29.56 6.50
N PHE A 192 -14.97 28.95 5.59
CA PHE A 192 -14.48 28.39 4.31
C PHE A 192 -15.59 28.34 3.25
N ILE A 193 -15.22 28.18 1.97
CA ILE A 193 -16.16 28.05 0.85
C ILE A 193 -16.52 26.57 0.58
N LYS A 194 -17.64 26.34 -0.12
CA LYS A 194 -18.05 25.00 -0.57
C LYS A 194 -16.97 24.39 -1.50
N GLY A 195 -16.69 23.10 -1.31
CA GLY A 195 -15.68 22.38 -2.10
C GLY A 195 -14.24 22.52 -1.59
N THR A 196 -14.04 23.13 -0.42
CA THR A 196 -12.74 23.16 0.26
C THR A 196 -12.24 21.73 0.58
N PRO A 197 -10.98 21.37 0.24
CA PRO A 197 -10.41 20.10 0.63
C PRO A 197 -10.41 19.92 2.14
N ILE A 198 -10.69 18.70 2.63
CA ILE A 198 -10.94 18.42 4.05
C ILE A 198 -9.84 18.92 4.99
N HIS A 199 -8.56 18.72 4.65
CA HIS A 199 -7.44 19.18 5.47
C HIS A 199 -7.30 20.71 5.48
N VAL A 200 -7.64 21.40 4.37
CA VAL A 200 -7.69 22.87 4.30
C VAL A 200 -8.88 23.39 5.06
N LYS A 201 -10.06 22.74 4.98
CA LYS A 201 -11.23 23.03 5.80
C LYS A 201 -10.87 23.01 7.28
N GLY A 202 -10.24 21.91 7.75
CA GLY A 202 -9.78 21.78 9.13
C GLY A 202 -8.75 22.86 9.52
N ALA A 203 -7.88 23.30 8.62
CA ALA A 203 -6.88 24.34 8.87
C ALA A 203 -7.55 25.73 9.03
N LEU A 204 -8.52 26.05 8.20
CA LEU A 204 -9.28 27.29 8.31
C LEU A 204 -10.11 27.34 9.62
N ILE A 205 -10.73 26.21 10.00
CA ILE A 205 -11.43 26.07 11.28
C ILE A 205 -10.46 26.27 12.44
N TYR A 206 -9.29 25.61 12.43
CA TYR A 206 -8.26 25.78 13.44
C TYR A 206 -7.84 27.24 13.58
N ASN A 207 -7.51 27.91 12.50
CA ASN A 207 -7.10 29.32 12.52
C ASN A 207 -8.21 30.23 13.09
N HIS A 208 -9.46 29.99 12.70
CA HIS A 208 -10.61 30.69 13.22
C HIS A 208 -10.75 30.51 14.76
N GLN A 209 -10.65 29.26 15.23
CA GLN A 209 -10.78 28.94 16.65
C GLN A 209 -9.61 29.49 17.48
N ILE A 210 -8.36 29.43 16.98
CA ILE A 210 -7.21 30.06 17.65
C ILE A 210 -7.43 31.55 17.87
N GLN A 211 -8.03 32.25 16.90
CA GLN A 211 -8.38 33.68 17.04
C GLN A 211 -9.53 33.90 18.01
N GLN A 212 -10.60 33.12 17.94
CA GLN A 212 -11.76 33.22 18.82
C GLN A 212 -11.39 32.98 20.30
N TYR A 213 -10.57 31.97 20.56
CA TYR A 213 -10.09 31.64 21.92
C TYR A 213 -8.90 32.51 22.37
N LYS A 214 -8.42 33.43 21.52
CA LYS A 214 -7.25 34.32 21.78
C LYS A 214 -5.97 33.53 22.13
N LEU A 215 -5.77 32.39 21.47
CA LEU A 215 -4.66 31.47 21.73
C LEU A 215 -3.43 31.72 20.85
N GLY A 216 -3.38 32.79 20.05
CA GLY A 216 -2.30 33.08 19.11
C GLY A 216 -0.89 33.22 19.74
N ASN A 217 -0.81 33.53 21.03
CA ASN A 217 0.47 33.57 21.75
C ASN A 217 1.01 32.17 22.10
N LYS A 218 0.15 31.13 22.09
CA LYS A 218 0.49 29.77 22.50
C LYS A 218 0.60 28.83 21.30
N TYR A 219 -0.23 29.05 20.30
CA TYR A 219 -0.31 28.19 19.12
C TYR A 219 -0.20 29.04 17.84
N PRO A 220 0.73 28.70 16.92
CA PRO A 220 0.86 29.43 15.68
C PRO A 220 -0.35 29.14 14.75
N LEU A 221 -0.72 30.13 13.96
CA LEU A 221 -1.68 29.92 12.87
C LEU A 221 -1.06 29.09 11.76
N ILE A 222 -1.88 28.22 11.18
CA ILE A 222 -1.49 27.45 9.99
C ILE A 222 -1.36 28.39 8.79
N GLN A 223 -0.25 28.29 8.08
CA GLN A 223 0.09 29.08 6.91
C GLN A 223 0.15 28.26 5.63
N GLU A 224 0.27 28.95 4.52
CA GLU A 224 0.46 28.32 3.19
C GLU A 224 1.73 27.46 3.20
N GLY A 225 1.61 26.21 2.72
CA GLY A 225 2.72 25.25 2.64
C GLY A 225 3.03 24.47 3.91
N ASP A 226 2.41 24.82 5.03
CA ASP A 226 2.67 24.14 6.31
C ASP A 226 2.37 22.63 6.23
N LYS A 227 3.18 21.87 6.95
CA LYS A 227 2.92 20.45 7.24
C LYS A 227 1.94 20.37 8.40
N ILE A 228 0.76 19.85 8.15
CA ILE A 228 -0.30 19.71 9.11
C ILE A 228 -0.74 18.26 9.28
N LYS A 229 -1.45 18.01 10.35
CA LYS A 229 -2.23 16.79 10.59
C LYS A 229 -3.70 17.13 10.64
N PHE A 230 -4.60 16.26 10.19
CA PHE A 230 -6.02 16.43 10.36
C PHE A 230 -6.69 15.16 10.88
N VAL A 231 -7.75 15.34 11.64
CA VAL A 231 -8.56 14.28 12.21
C VAL A 231 -10.04 14.59 12.02
N LYS A 232 -10.85 13.57 11.83
CA LYS A 232 -12.31 13.67 11.81
C LYS A 232 -12.85 13.81 13.22
N LEU A 233 -13.99 14.51 13.32
CA LEU A 233 -14.72 14.71 14.56
C LEU A 233 -16.15 14.18 14.42
N VAL A 234 -16.65 13.55 15.48
CA VAL A 234 -18.08 13.23 15.60
C VAL A 234 -18.91 14.50 15.84
N GLU A 235 -20.11 14.53 15.32
CA GLU A 235 -21.09 15.58 15.56
C GLU A 235 -22.27 15.01 16.40
N PRO A 236 -22.83 15.82 17.32
CA PRO A 236 -22.55 17.21 17.64
C PRO A 236 -21.28 17.37 18.48
N ASN A 237 -20.47 18.40 18.19
CA ASN A 237 -19.31 18.79 18.97
C ASN A 237 -19.30 20.31 19.19
N PRO A 238 -18.41 20.83 20.08
CA PRO A 238 -18.40 22.28 20.43
C PRO A 238 -18.17 23.20 19.22
N PHE A 239 -17.50 22.74 18.18
CA PHE A 239 -17.18 23.55 17.00
C PHE A 239 -18.21 23.44 15.88
N LYS A 240 -19.10 22.45 15.95
CA LYS A 240 -20.10 22.15 14.90
C LYS A 240 -19.46 21.89 13.51
N PHE A 241 -18.31 21.26 13.49
CA PHE A 241 -17.58 20.87 12.28
C PHE A 241 -17.08 19.43 12.41
N ASP A 242 -17.03 18.72 11.30
CA ASP A 242 -16.67 17.30 11.19
C ASP A 242 -15.17 17.04 11.07
N VAL A 243 -14.32 18.08 11.14
CA VAL A 243 -12.87 17.98 10.97
C VAL A 243 -12.13 19.10 11.67
N ILE A 244 -10.94 18.82 12.15
CA ILE A 244 -9.97 19.79 12.63
C ILE A 244 -8.57 19.45 12.12
N SER A 245 -7.78 20.48 11.77
CA SER A 245 -6.35 20.33 11.49
C SER A 245 -5.52 21.04 12.54
N TYR A 246 -4.26 20.66 12.66
CA TYR A 246 -3.30 21.29 13.57
C TYR A 246 -1.87 21.02 13.07
N ILE A 247 -0.87 21.76 13.58
CA ILE A 247 0.52 21.64 13.17
C ILE A 247 1.18 20.46 13.90
N THR A 248 1.33 20.55 15.22
CA THR A 248 2.06 19.56 16.04
C THR A 248 1.13 18.78 16.96
N LYS A 249 0.31 19.51 17.74
CA LYS A 249 -0.63 18.93 18.70
C LYS A 249 -1.97 19.65 18.62
N LEU A 250 -3.03 18.91 18.88
CA LEU A 250 -4.36 19.47 19.03
C LEU A 250 -4.40 20.32 20.31
N PRO A 251 -4.81 21.62 20.25
CA PRO A 251 -4.90 22.46 21.44
C PRO A 251 -5.86 21.87 22.48
N LYS A 252 -5.38 21.65 23.70
CA LYS A 252 -6.20 21.10 24.81
C LYS A 252 -7.37 22.01 25.18
N GLU A 253 -7.22 23.32 24.96
CA GLU A 253 -8.26 24.33 25.19
C GLU A 253 -9.48 24.11 24.28
N PHE A 254 -9.34 23.41 23.18
CA PHE A 254 -10.45 23.06 22.29
C PHE A 254 -11.37 22.00 22.87
N LYS A 255 -10.90 21.19 23.83
CA LYS A 255 -11.67 20.10 24.48
C LYS A 255 -12.33 19.18 23.46
N LEU A 256 -11.56 18.75 22.47
CA LEU A 256 -12.04 17.90 21.36
C LEU A 256 -11.64 16.43 21.51
N ASP A 257 -10.90 16.05 22.55
CA ASP A 257 -10.40 14.67 22.71
C ASP A 257 -11.54 13.64 22.70
N ASP A 258 -12.66 13.93 23.36
CA ASP A 258 -13.84 13.05 23.41
C ASP A 258 -14.68 13.05 22.12
N TYR A 259 -14.34 13.92 21.17
CA TYR A 259 -15.05 14.04 19.89
C TYR A 259 -14.26 13.52 18.70
N ILE A 260 -13.14 12.85 18.93
CA ILE A 260 -12.38 12.21 17.85
C ILE A 260 -13.19 11.05 17.25
N ASP A 261 -13.40 11.08 15.94
CA ASP A 261 -14.11 10.02 15.22
C ASP A 261 -13.15 8.87 14.89
N HIS A 262 -12.88 8.04 15.91
CA HIS A 262 -11.97 6.89 15.77
C HIS A 262 -12.46 5.89 14.74
N ASP A 263 -13.77 5.66 14.63
CA ASP A 263 -14.33 4.71 13.65
C ASP A 263 -14.06 5.15 12.21
N THR A 264 -14.40 6.41 11.88
CA THR A 264 -14.11 6.96 10.55
C THR A 264 -12.60 7.00 10.28
N MET A 265 -11.79 7.35 11.29
CA MET A 265 -10.33 7.36 11.15
C MET A 265 -9.80 5.96 10.92
N PHE A 266 -10.22 4.95 11.68
CA PHE A 266 -9.83 3.56 11.49
C PHE A 266 -10.21 3.05 10.09
N GLN A 267 -11.45 3.30 9.68
CA GLN A 267 -11.92 2.95 8.33
C GLN A 267 -11.01 3.53 7.25
N LYS A 268 -10.73 4.85 7.31
CA LYS A 268 -9.98 5.57 6.27
C LYS A 268 -8.48 5.33 6.29
N THR A 269 -7.88 5.16 7.48
CA THR A 269 -6.42 5.04 7.61
C THR A 269 -5.93 3.60 7.51
N PHE A 270 -6.76 2.62 7.84
CA PHE A 270 -6.36 1.21 7.92
C PHE A 270 -7.26 0.29 7.09
N LEU A 271 -8.59 0.26 7.30
CA LEU A 271 -9.46 -0.71 6.65
C LEU A 271 -9.60 -0.47 5.13
N ASP A 272 -9.82 0.77 4.68
CA ASP A 272 -9.94 1.06 3.25
C ASP A 272 -8.68 0.60 2.48
N PRO A 273 -7.45 0.96 2.91
CA PRO A 273 -6.22 0.46 2.30
C PRO A 273 -6.10 -1.08 2.32
N LEU A 274 -6.44 -1.71 3.44
CA LEU A 274 -6.35 -3.16 3.61
C LEU A 274 -7.36 -3.89 2.73
N SER A 275 -8.59 -3.37 2.60
CA SER A 275 -9.66 -3.95 1.79
C SER A 275 -9.27 -4.12 0.33
N PHE A 276 -8.51 -3.17 -0.25
CA PHE A 276 -8.01 -3.31 -1.63
C PHE A 276 -7.10 -4.54 -1.80
N ILE A 277 -6.31 -4.85 -0.79
CA ILE A 277 -5.42 -6.01 -0.80
C ILE A 277 -6.26 -7.29 -0.65
N LEU A 278 -7.15 -7.31 0.34
CA LEU A 278 -7.98 -8.48 0.66
C LEU A 278 -8.91 -8.85 -0.49
N ASN A 279 -9.51 -7.87 -1.16
CA ASN A 279 -10.37 -8.10 -2.32
C ASN A 279 -9.62 -8.79 -3.47
N SER A 280 -8.31 -8.51 -3.63
CA SER A 280 -7.50 -9.14 -4.68
C SER A 280 -7.26 -10.63 -4.46
N ILE A 281 -7.41 -11.12 -3.22
CA ILE A 281 -7.21 -12.52 -2.83
C ILE A 281 -8.49 -13.19 -2.33
N GLY A 282 -9.64 -12.51 -2.41
CA GLY A 282 -10.93 -13.04 -1.97
C GLY A 282 -11.10 -13.16 -0.45
N TRP A 283 -10.27 -12.46 0.33
CA TRP A 283 -10.35 -12.46 1.80
C TRP A 283 -11.21 -11.30 2.33
N SER A 284 -11.68 -11.45 3.58
CA SER A 284 -12.42 -10.41 4.32
C SER A 284 -11.73 -10.16 5.67
N TYR A 285 -11.72 -8.91 6.12
CA TYR A 285 -11.25 -8.56 7.45
C TYR A 285 -12.28 -8.82 8.56
N GLU A 286 -13.54 -9.09 8.19
CA GLU A 286 -14.60 -9.47 9.12
C GLU A 286 -15.04 -10.92 8.89
N LYS A 287 -15.39 -11.62 9.97
CA LYS A 287 -16.06 -12.92 9.86
C LYS A 287 -17.44 -12.67 9.25
N LYS A 288 -17.66 -13.19 8.05
CA LYS A 288 -19.03 -13.24 7.50
C LYS A 288 -19.82 -14.18 8.40
N ALA A 289 -20.93 -13.70 8.96
CA ALA A 289 -21.92 -14.58 9.56
C ALA A 289 -22.41 -15.52 8.44
N SER A 290 -21.95 -16.78 8.45
CA SER A 290 -22.52 -17.77 7.56
C SER A 290 -23.90 -18.15 8.10
N LEU A 291 -24.85 -18.41 7.19
CA LEU A 291 -26.16 -18.94 7.57
C LEU A 291 -26.03 -20.27 8.35
N GLU A 292 -24.93 -21.00 8.17
CA GLU A 292 -24.60 -22.23 8.89
C GLU A 292 -24.36 -21.97 10.40
N ALA A 293 -23.79 -20.84 10.79
CA ALA A 293 -23.61 -20.45 12.21
C ALA A 293 -24.95 -20.10 12.91
N PHE A 294 -26.05 -20.01 12.18
CA PHE A 294 -27.40 -19.85 12.74
C PHE A 294 -28.09 -21.18 13.07
N PHE A 295 -27.53 -22.29 12.61
CA PHE A 295 -28.09 -23.63 12.78
C PHE A 295 -27.26 -24.54 13.71
N GLU A 296 -26.16 -24.03 14.27
CA GLU A 296 -25.42 -24.62 15.40
C GLU A 296 -25.86 -23.98 16.74
#